data_d059f63c2c62bfc55e0b9f7c105feea7
#
_entry.id   d059f63c2c62bfc55e0b9f7c105feea7
#
_cell.length_a   1.000
_cell.length_b   1.000
_cell.length_c   1.000
_cell.angle_alpha   90.00
_cell.angle_beta   90.00
_cell.angle_gamma   90.00
#
_symmetry.space_group_name_H-M   'P 1'
#
loop_
_entity.id
_entity.type
_entity.pdbx_description
1 polymer ?
#
loop_
_entity_poly.entity_id
_entity_poly.type
_entity_poly.pdbx_seq_one_letter_code
_entity_poly.pdbx_strand_id
1 'polypeptide(L)'
;VVIPATHLLTKKDVVYRCNTAGIKAIVAAGERVIADHVAAAMPESPTTELLISVGPEIPEGFLDFHAGIANAAPFVRPQRVNANDDIMMMYFTSGTTGEPKMVAHDFTYPLGHISTGCFWHNLHDGSLHLTIADTGWAKAAWGKLYGQWLAGANIFVYDHEKFTPADILHKIEQYRITSLCAPPTIYRFLIRED
;
A
#
# COMPACT_ATOMS: atom_id res chain seq x y z
N VAL A 1 8.01 -4.36 -10.89
CA VAL A 1 6.71 -4.82 -10.33
C VAL A 1 6.68 -4.52 -8.85
N VAL A 2 5.60 -3.88 -8.37
CA VAL A 2 5.43 -3.55 -6.95
C VAL A 2 4.53 -4.61 -6.29
N ILE A 3 4.88 -5.00 -5.05
CA ILE A 3 4.10 -5.93 -4.23
C ILE A 3 3.82 -5.25 -2.89
N PRO A 4 2.68 -4.56 -2.74
CA PRO A 4 2.32 -3.95 -1.47
C PRO A 4 2.10 -5.00 -0.39
N ALA A 5 2.55 -4.69 0.83
CA ALA A 5 2.47 -5.58 1.97
C ALA A 5 2.08 -4.83 3.25
N THR A 6 1.33 -5.49 4.09
CA THR A 6 0.97 -4.97 5.41
C THR A 6 2.17 -4.99 6.36
N HIS A 7 2.21 -4.04 7.28
CA HIS A 7 3.19 -4.02 8.37
C HIS A 7 3.04 -5.18 9.37
N LEU A 8 1.95 -5.93 9.28
CA LEU A 8 1.66 -7.07 10.18
C LEU A 8 2.31 -8.39 9.73
N LEU A 9 3.11 -8.39 8.66
CA LEU A 9 3.78 -9.60 8.18
C LEU A 9 4.79 -10.10 9.20
N THR A 10 4.68 -11.40 9.51
CA THR A 10 5.69 -12.12 10.30
C THR A 10 6.87 -12.59 9.43
N LYS A 11 7.96 -13.05 10.06
CA LYS A 11 9.07 -13.69 9.36
C LYS A 11 8.60 -14.73 8.33
N LYS A 12 7.70 -15.65 8.73
CA LYS A 12 7.18 -16.71 7.85
C LYS A 12 6.50 -16.14 6.62
N ASP A 13 5.70 -15.09 6.80
CA ASP A 13 4.99 -14.43 5.71
C ASP A 13 5.93 -13.75 4.72
N VAL A 14 6.99 -13.13 5.22
CA VAL A 14 8.04 -12.50 4.38
C VAL A 14 8.76 -13.57 3.56
N VAL A 15 9.25 -14.64 4.20
CA VAL A 15 9.91 -15.77 3.51
C VAL A 15 9.03 -16.34 2.39
N TYR A 16 7.76 -16.62 2.70
CA TYR A 16 6.83 -17.14 1.72
C TYR A 16 6.69 -16.23 0.49
N ARG A 17 6.49 -14.93 0.71
CA ARG A 17 6.33 -13.95 -0.36
C ARG A 17 7.60 -13.78 -1.18
N CYS A 18 8.75 -13.69 -0.52
CA CYS A 18 10.04 -13.55 -1.19
C CYS A 18 10.30 -14.73 -2.13
N ASN A 19 10.08 -15.95 -1.68
CA ASN A 19 10.33 -17.14 -2.48
C ASN A 19 9.28 -17.36 -3.58
N THR A 20 8.00 -17.06 -3.30
CA THR A 20 6.93 -17.23 -4.28
C THR A 20 7.03 -16.22 -5.43
N ALA A 21 7.38 -14.96 -5.12
CA ALA A 21 7.44 -13.89 -6.12
C ALA A 21 8.86 -13.58 -6.63
N GLY A 22 9.90 -14.22 -6.09
CA GLY A 22 11.29 -13.93 -6.44
C GLY A 22 11.67 -12.49 -6.12
N ILE A 23 11.26 -11.98 -4.94
CA ILE A 23 11.45 -10.58 -4.54
C ILE A 23 12.93 -10.23 -4.49
N LYS A 24 13.31 -9.13 -5.14
CA LYS A 24 14.69 -8.64 -5.21
C LYS A 24 15.00 -7.57 -4.18
N ALA A 25 14.02 -6.77 -3.82
CA ALA A 25 14.18 -5.67 -2.86
C ALA A 25 12.96 -5.56 -1.93
N ILE A 26 13.21 -5.22 -0.67
CA ILE A 26 12.17 -4.91 0.31
C ILE A 26 12.37 -3.48 0.77
N VAL A 27 11.30 -2.68 0.69
CA VAL A 27 11.22 -1.35 1.29
C VAL A 27 10.31 -1.49 2.52
N ALA A 28 10.87 -1.36 3.69
CA ALA A 28 10.18 -1.51 4.97
C ALA A 28 9.97 -0.16 5.64
N ALA A 29 8.85 0.00 6.35
CA ALA A 29 8.71 1.09 7.30
C ALA A 29 9.79 0.98 8.40
N GLY A 30 10.29 2.12 8.88
CA GLY A 30 11.42 2.19 9.82
C GLY A 30 11.08 1.77 11.25
N GLU A 31 10.02 1.00 11.45
CA GLU A 31 9.66 0.44 12.75
C GLU A 31 10.48 -0.82 13.02
N ARG A 32 11.11 -0.87 14.21
CA ARG A 32 12.02 -1.95 14.58
C ARG A 32 11.40 -3.34 14.43
N VAL A 33 10.14 -3.53 14.82
CA VAL A 33 9.46 -4.83 14.74
C VAL A 33 9.36 -5.32 13.29
N ILE A 34 9.07 -4.42 12.34
CA ILE A 34 8.99 -4.75 10.92
C ILE A 34 10.37 -5.11 10.39
N ALA A 35 11.38 -4.30 10.70
CA ALA A 35 12.75 -4.53 10.28
C ALA A 35 13.31 -5.85 10.83
N ASP A 36 13.02 -6.18 12.09
CA ASP A 36 13.44 -7.44 12.72
C ASP A 36 12.82 -8.66 12.00
N HIS A 37 11.53 -8.60 11.63
CA HIS A 37 10.89 -9.66 10.86
C HIS A 37 11.48 -9.82 9.45
N VAL A 38 11.77 -8.70 8.79
CA VAL A 38 12.40 -8.70 7.47
C VAL A 38 13.83 -9.26 7.57
N ALA A 39 14.66 -8.75 8.47
CA ALA A 39 16.03 -9.22 8.65
C ALA A 39 16.08 -10.71 8.98
N ALA A 40 15.22 -11.19 9.88
CA ALA A 40 15.13 -12.60 10.25
C ALA A 40 14.69 -13.51 9.08
N ALA A 41 14.03 -12.97 8.05
CA ALA A 41 13.60 -13.73 6.88
C ALA A 41 14.70 -13.90 5.82
N MET A 42 15.74 -13.07 5.82
CA MET A 42 16.76 -13.04 4.75
C MET A 42 17.51 -14.34 4.55
N PRO A 43 17.92 -15.08 5.61
CA PRO A 43 18.61 -16.37 5.41
C PRO A 43 17.82 -17.41 4.61
N GLU A 44 16.49 -17.26 4.58
CA GLU A 44 15.56 -18.16 3.89
C GLU A 44 14.97 -17.52 2.60
N SER A 45 15.45 -16.33 2.21
CA SER A 45 14.95 -15.53 1.08
C SER A 45 16.07 -15.22 0.07
N PRO A 46 16.64 -16.23 -0.61
CA PRO A 46 17.87 -16.08 -1.38
C PRO A 46 17.77 -15.17 -2.60
N THR A 47 16.58 -14.80 -3.03
CA THR A 47 16.37 -13.90 -4.17
C THR A 47 16.41 -12.42 -3.77
N THR A 48 16.30 -12.12 -2.47
CA THR A 48 16.27 -10.74 -1.97
C THR A 48 17.69 -10.23 -1.74
N GLU A 49 18.02 -9.18 -2.46
CA GLU A 49 19.38 -8.61 -2.54
C GLU A 49 19.47 -7.26 -1.83
N LEU A 50 18.33 -6.57 -1.63
CA LEU A 50 18.32 -5.19 -1.17
C LEU A 50 17.25 -4.98 -0.10
N LEU A 51 17.68 -4.42 1.04
CA LEU A 51 16.81 -3.96 2.12
C LEU A 51 16.90 -2.45 2.26
N ILE A 52 15.76 -1.77 2.29
CA ILE A 52 15.66 -0.32 2.39
C ILE A 52 14.70 0.01 3.54
N SER A 53 15.10 0.94 4.40
CA SER A 53 14.27 1.45 5.49
C SER A 53 13.76 2.85 5.18
N VAL A 54 12.47 3.08 5.46
CA VAL A 54 11.81 4.40 5.39
C VAL A 54 11.43 4.79 6.81
N GLY A 55 12.22 5.61 7.45
CA GLY A 55 11.95 6.05 8.82
C GLY A 55 13.14 6.73 9.48
N PRO A 56 12.99 7.19 10.73
CA PRO A 56 14.07 7.87 11.44
C PRO A 56 15.20 6.93 11.86
N GLU A 57 14.92 5.64 12.03
CA GLU A 57 15.91 4.63 12.40
C GLU A 57 16.24 3.76 11.19
N ILE A 58 17.54 3.57 10.94
CA ILE A 58 18.03 2.70 9.88
C ILE A 58 18.66 1.47 10.54
N PRO A 59 17.97 0.32 10.51
CA PRO A 59 18.50 -0.92 11.07
C PRO A 59 19.76 -1.39 10.35
N GLU A 60 20.58 -2.16 11.04
CA GLU A 60 21.76 -2.77 10.45
C GLU A 60 21.40 -3.63 9.22
N GLY A 61 22.15 -3.47 8.14
CA GLY A 61 21.89 -4.16 6.87
C GLY A 61 20.87 -3.50 5.96
N PHE A 62 20.24 -2.38 6.38
CA PHE A 62 19.31 -1.62 5.55
C PHE A 62 19.96 -0.36 4.99
N LEU A 63 19.57 0.02 3.80
CA LEU A 63 19.87 1.33 3.22
C LEU A 63 18.81 2.35 3.65
N ASP A 64 19.25 3.59 3.86
CA ASP A 64 18.37 4.72 4.13
C ASP A 64 17.70 5.20 2.83
N PHE A 65 16.36 5.11 2.79
CA PHE A 65 15.56 5.56 1.65
C PHE A 65 15.75 7.05 1.34
N HIS A 66 15.73 7.89 2.37
CA HIS A 66 15.81 9.35 2.19
C HIS A 66 17.20 9.78 1.74
N ALA A 67 18.24 9.22 2.34
CA ALA A 67 19.62 9.45 1.89
C ALA A 67 19.85 8.92 0.47
N GLY A 68 19.26 7.77 0.13
CA GLY A 68 19.31 7.21 -1.21
C GLY A 68 18.68 8.14 -2.26
N ILE A 69 17.50 8.68 -1.99
CA ILE A 69 16.83 9.65 -2.89
C ILE A 69 17.64 10.95 -3.01
N ALA A 70 18.12 11.49 -1.88
CA ALA A 70 18.87 12.75 -1.88
C ALA A 70 20.17 12.68 -2.71
N ASN A 71 20.78 11.50 -2.80
CA ASN A 71 22.01 11.26 -3.55
C ASN A 71 21.79 10.60 -4.91
N ALA A 72 20.54 10.34 -5.30
CA ALA A 72 20.23 9.71 -6.58
C ALA A 72 20.57 10.60 -7.77
N ALA A 73 21.14 10.01 -8.81
CA ALA A 73 21.27 10.69 -10.08
C ALA A 73 19.88 11.01 -10.68
N PRO A 74 19.77 12.06 -11.52
CA PRO A 74 18.53 12.33 -12.22
C PRO A 74 18.01 11.09 -12.97
N PHE A 75 16.70 10.87 -12.91
CA PHE A 75 16.08 9.75 -13.61
C PHE A 75 16.28 9.85 -15.12
N VAL A 76 16.87 8.83 -15.70
CA VAL A 76 16.99 8.68 -17.16
C VAL A 76 15.98 7.62 -17.61
N ARG A 77 15.03 8.06 -18.45
CA ARG A 77 14.00 7.15 -18.97
C ARG A 77 14.65 6.05 -19.82
N PRO A 78 14.40 4.77 -19.53
CA PRO A 78 14.94 3.69 -20.34
C PRO A 78 14.32 3.68 -21.75
N GLN A 79 15.03 3.15 -22.71
CA GLN A 79 14.54 3.03 -24.09
C GLN A 79 13.30 2.13 -24.19
N ARG A 80 13.26 1.05 -23.41
CA ARG A 80 12.08 0.20 -23.29
C ARG A 80 11.01 0.91 -22.48
N VAL A 81 9.85 1.13 -23.07
CA VAL A 81 8.64 1.59 -22.40
C VAL A 81 7.80 0.37 -22.05
N ASN A 82 7.17 0.37 -20.87
CA ASN A 82 6.25 -0.69 -20.49
C ASN A 82 5.07 -0.75 -21.46
N ALA A 83 4.69 -1.96 -21.85
CA ALA A 83 3.45 -2.21 -22.57
C ALA A 83 2.26 -2.28 -21.60
N ASN A 84 1.05 -2.19 -22.13
CA ASN A 84 -0.16 -2.22 -21.30
C ASN A 84 -0.35 -3.56 -20.58
N ASP A 85 0.13 -4.65 -21.19
CA ASP A 85 0.08 -6.01 -20.68
C ASP A 85 1.30 -6.41 -19.80
N ASP A 86 2.29 -5.53 -19.64
CA ASP A 86 3.34 -5.74 -18.67
C ASP A 86 2.74 -5.71 -17.24
N ILE A 87 3.21 -6.59 -16.36
CA ILE A 87 2.76 -6.62 -14.97
C ILE A 87 3.25 -5.36 -14.24
N MET A 88 2.32 -4.57 -13.73
CA MET A 88 2.58 -3.38 -12.94
C MET A 88 2.70 -3.72 -11.44
N MET A 89 1.77 -4.53 -10.94
CA MET A 89 1.56 -4.75 -9.52
C MET A 89 1.10 -6.17 -9.23
N MET A 90 1.44 -6.69 -8.06
CA MET A 90 0.94 -7.97 -7.56
C MET A 90 0.43 -7.83 -6.13
N TYR A 91 -0.59 -8.63 -5.79
CA TYR A 91 -1.07 -8.76 -4.42
C TYR A 91 -1.09 -10.21 -3.98
N PHE A 92 -0.80 -10.42 -2.71
CA PHE A 92 -1.10 -11.69 -2.05
C PHE A 92 -2.48 -11.61 -1.40
N THR A 93 -3.39 -12.47 -1.85
CA THR A 93 -4.76 -12.53 -1.35
C THR A 93 -4.96 -13.78 -0.51
N SER A 94 -5.91 -13.75 0.44
CA SER A 94 -6.26 -14.93 1.21
C SER A 94 -6.77 -16.03 0.29
N GLY A 95 -6.03 -17.14 0.21
CA GLY A 95 -6.43 -18.32 -0.54
C GLY A 95 -7.44 -19.16 0.24
N THR A 96 -8.29 -19.88 -0.47
CA THR A 96 -9.22 -20.86 0.13
C THR A 96 -8.50 -22.14 0.61
N THR A 97 -7.22 -22.32 0.25
CA THR A 97 -6.44 -23.55 0.46
C THR A 97 -5.27 -23.40 1.44
N GLY A 98 -5.22 -22.34 2.23
CA GLY A 98 -4.21 -22.10 3.27
C GLY A 98 -3.21 -20.98 2.91
N GLU A 99 -2.29 -21.18 1.98
CA GLU A 99 -1.28 -20.15 1.65
C GLU A 99 -1.86 -19.05 0.74
N PRO A 100 -1.42 -17.79 0.91
CA PRO A 100 -1.88 -16.68 0.08
C PRO A 100 -1.58 -16.88 -1.41
N LYS A 101 -2.56 -16.57 -2.26
CA LYS A 101 -2.39 -16.61 -3.72
C LYS A 101 -1.88 -15.27 -4.24
N MET A 102 -0.97 -15.33 -5.21
CA MET A 102 -0.45 -14.15 -5.89
C MET A 102 -1.33 -13.79 -7.08
N VAL A 103 -1.84 -12.55 -7.11
CA VAL A 103 -2.68 -12.00 -8.18
C VAL A 103 -1.93 -10.87 -8.87
N ALA A 104 -1.72 -10.97 -10.17
CA ALA A 104 -1.04 -9.97 -10.97
C ALA A 104 -2.04 -9.01 -11.62
N HIS A 105 -1.64 -7.75 -11.73
CA HIS A 105 -2.34 -6.69 -12.43
C HIS A 105 -1.39 -5.98 -13.40
N ASP A 106 -1.87 -5.71 -14.60
CA ASP A 106 -1.13 -5.01 -15.64
C ASP A 106 -1.27 -3.48 -15.56
N PHE A 107 -0.69 -2.75 -16.51
CA PHE A 107 -0.75 -1.29 -16.55
C PHE A 107 -2.13 -0.73 -16.92
N THR A 108 -3.11 -1.55 -17.28
CA THR A 108 -4.50 -1.12 -17.49
C THR A 108 -5.33 -1.12 -16.19
N TYR A 109 -4.81 -1.72 -15.11
CA TYR A 109 -5.46 -1.79 -13.81
C TYR A 109 -6.00 -0.44 -13.31
N PRO A 110 -5.25 0.66 -13.35
CA PRO A 110 -5.77 1.97 -12.92
C PRO A 110 -6.99 2.42 -13.73
N LEU A 111 -7.01 2.18 -15.03
CA LEU A 111 -8.12 2.56 -15.91
C LEU A 111 -9.41 1.81 -15.57
N GLY A 112 -9.30 0.54 -15.18
CA GLY A 112 -10.42 -0.28 -14.72
C GLY A 112 -11.12 0.30 -13.47
N HIS A 113 -10.44 1.14 -12.69
CA HIS A 113 -10.97 1.75 -11.48
C HIS A 113 -11.60 3.14 -11.67
N ILE A 114 -11.66 3.66 -12.89
CA ILE A 114 -12.43 4.88 -13.22
C ILE A 114 -13.90 4.66 -12.85
N SER A 115 -14.48 3.54 -13.25
CA SER A 115 -15.88 3.21 -12.94
C SER A 115 -16.12 3.09 -11.43
N THR A 116 -15.19 2.47 -10.70
CA THR A 116 -15.26 2.36 -9.23
C THR A 116 -15.19 3.74 -8.57
N GLY A 117 -14.24 4.57 -8.98
CA GLY A 117 -14.09 5.93 -8.45
C GLY A 117 -15.30 6.81 -8.73
N CYS A 118 -15.71 6.91 -9.98
CA CYS A 118 -16.78 7.81 -10.38
C CYS A 118 -18.19 7.35 -9.95
N PHE A 119 -18.49 6.04 -10.05
CA PHE A 119 -19.86 5.56 -9.87
C PHE A 119 -20.12 4.85 -8.53
N TRP A 120 -19.13 4.20 -7.95
CA TRP A 120 -19.31 3.55 -6.65
C TRP A 120 -18.88 4.45 -5.49
N HIS A 121 -17.73 5.11 -5.58
CA HIS A 121 -17.33 6.11 -4.58
C HIS A 121 -18.01 7.46 -4.79
N ASN A 122 -18.71 7.65 -5.91
CA ASN A 122 -19.39 8.89 -6.31
C ASN A 122 -18.45 10.10 -6.31
N LEU A 123 -17.25 9.91 -6.87
CA LEU A 123 -16.22 10.94 -6.91
C LEU A 123 -16.32 11.76 -8.20
N HIS A 124 -16.00 13.02 -8.05
CA HIS A 124 -15.88 14.00 -9.12
C HIS A 124 -14.70 14.93 -8.82
N ASP A 125 -14.37 15.79 -9.76
CA ASP A 125 -13.31 16.79 -9.60
C ASP A 125 -13.52 17.64 -8.35
N GLY A 126 -12.46 17.78 -7.55
CA GLY A 126 -12.48 18.49 -6.27
C GLY A 126 -13.03 17.73 -5.07
N SER A 127 -13.56 16.50 -5.23
CA SER A 127 -13.92 15.65 -4.08
C SER A 127 -12.73 15.43 -3.16
N LEU A 128 -12.97 15.33 -1.84
CA LEU A 128 -11.96 14.91 -0.86
C LEU A 128 -12.34 13.53 -0.33
N HIS A 129 -11.52 12.53 -0.64
CA HIS A 129 -11.79 11.12 -0.36
C HIS A 129 -10.89 10.56 0.74
N LEU A 130 -11.49 9.88 1.72
CA LEU A 130 -10.79 9.10 2.74
C LEU A 130 -11.06 7.61 2.52
N THR A 131 -9.99 6.81 2.46
CA THR A 131 -10.10 5.35 2.54
C THR A 131 -9.42 4.87 3.82
N ILE A 132 -10.18 4.15 4.64
CA ILE A 132 -9.66 3.44 5.81
C ILE A 132 -9.38 2.01 5.39
N ALA A 133 -8.14 1.74 5.01
CA ALA A 133 -7.63 0.43 4.64
C ALA A 133 -6.12 0.37 4.85
N ASP A 134 -5.63 -0.79 5.28
CA ASP A 134 -4.21 -1.09 5.33
C ASP A 134 -3.60 -0.99 3.91
N THR A 135 -2.46 -0.31 3.80
CA THR A 135 -1.79 -0.04 2.51
C THR A 135 -1.23 -1.28 1.83
N GLY A 136 -1.09 -2.39 2.55
CA GLY A 136 -0.71 -3.68 2.00
C GLY A 136 -1.84 -4.45 1.31
N TRP A 137 -3.07 -3.94 1.35
CA TRP A 137 -4.23 -4.57 0.72
C TRP A 137 -4.58 -3.90 -0.61
N ALA A 138 -5.07 -4.70 -1.56
CA ALA A 138 -5.51 -4.20 -2.86
C ALA A 138 -6.51 -3.05 -2.75
N LYS A 139 -7.35 -3.05 -1.70
CA LYS A 139 -8.30 -1.98 -1.42
C LYS A 139 -7.63 -0.60 -1.29
N ALA A 140 -6.43 -0.52 -0.76
CA ALA A 140 -5.71 0.75 -0.66
C ALA A 140 -5.31 1.30 -2.03
N ALA A 141 -4.97 0.46 -3.01
CA ALA A 141 -4.65 0.92 -4.35
C ALA A 141 -5.89 1.36 -5.13
N TRP A 142 -6.91 0.51 -5.24
CA TRP A 142 -8.10 0.83 -6.01
C TRP A 142 -9.10 1.74 -5.25
N GLY A 143 -9.15 1.64 -3.95
CA GLY A 143 -10.06 2.42 -3.11
C GLY A 143 -9.49 3.76 -2.66
N LYS A 144 -8.20 4.03 -2.86
CA LYS A 144 -7.55 5.25 -2.39
C LYS A 144 -6.80 6.02 -3.47
N LEU A 145 -6.18 5.34 -4.44
CA LEU A 145 -5.25 6.01 -5.36
C LEU A 145 -5.83 6.17 -6.78
N TYR A 146 -5.95 5.05 -7.49
CA TYR A 146 -6.09 5.13 -8.94
C TYR A 146 -7.43 5.68 -9.41
N GLY A 147 -8.53 5.11 -8.97
CA GLY A 147 -9.86 5.60 -9.35
C GLY A 147 -10.11 7.03 -8.90
N GLN A 148 -9.62 7.39 -7.72
CA GLN A 148 -9.75 8.71 -7.12
C GLN A 148 -8.99 9.77 -7.91
N TRP A 149 -7.73 9.51 -8.25
CA TRP A 149 -6.93 10.46 -9.05
C TRP A 149 -7.46 10.60 -10.47
N LEU A 150 -7.92 9.51 -11.09
CA LEU A 150 -8.53 9.57 -12.42
C LEU A 150 -9.88 10.29 -12.44
N ALA A 151 -10.60 10.30 -11.31
CA ALA A 151 -11.82 11.09 -11.13
C ALA A 151 -11.55 12.58 -10.78
N GLY A 152 -10.30 13.01 -10.66
CA GLY A 152 -9.94 14.37 -10.23
C GLY A 152 -10.11 14.62 -8.73
N ALA A 153 -10.28 13.58 -7.93
CA ALA A 153 -10.47 13.71 -6.49
C ALA A 153 -9.14 13.89 -5.74
N ASN A 154 -9.20 14.66 -4.65
CA ASN A 154 -8.13 14.76 -3.67
C ASN A 154 -8.20 13.57 -2.70
N ILE A 155 -7.05 13.11 -2.24
CA ILE A 155 -6.95 12.00 -1.29
C ILE A 155 -6.56 12.55 0.07
N PHE A 156 -7.40 12.31 1.08
CA PHE A 156 -7.04 12.56 2.47
C PHE A 156 -6.21 11.41 3.02
N VAL A 157 -4.99 11.71 3.43
CA VAL A 157 -4.07 10.76 4.06
C VAL A 157 -3.99 11.09 5.53
N TYR A 158 -4.30 10.10 6.37
CA TYR A 158 -4.23 10.24 7.81
C TYR A 158 -3.50 9.02 8.39
N ASP A 159 -2.38 9.30 9.03
CA ASP A 159 -1.57 8.32 9.74
C ASP A 159 -2.00 8.26 11.21
N HIS A 160 -2.26 7.06 11.72
CA HIS A 160 -2.66 6.83 13.11
C HIS A 160 -2.21 5.42 13.55
N GLU A 161 -1.65 5.33 14.72
CA GLU A 161 -1.22 4.07 15.31
C GLU A 161 -2.43 3.18 15.68
N LYS A 162 -3.48 3.80 16.20
CA LYS A 162 -4.70 3.11 16.63
C LYS A 162 -5.94 3.79 16.06
N PHE A 163 -6.83 2.99 15.50
CA PHE A 163 -8.12 3.47 15.04
C PHE A 163 -8.98 3.95 16.23
N THR A 164 -9.37 5.23 16.19
CA THR A 164 -10.27 5.86 17.16
C THR A 164 -11.46 6.46 16.39
N PRO A 165 -12.68 5.91 16.56
CA PRO A 165 -13.84 6.33 15.78
C PRO A 165 -14.16 7.83 15.91
N ALA A 166 -14.17 8.36 17.14
CA ALA A 166 -14.42 9.77 17.41
C ALA A 166 -13.42 10.70 16.70
N ASP A 167 -12.13 10.32 16.67
CA ASP A 167 -11.11 11.11 15.95
C ASP A 167 -11.36 11.10 14.45
N ILE A 168 -11.71 9.96 13.86
CA ILE A 168 -12.06 9.88 12.43
C ILE A 168 -13.27 10.75 12.09
N LEU A 169 -14.33 10.73 12.92
CA LEU A 169 -15.50 11.60 12.73
C LEU A 169 -15.11 13.08 12.80
N HIS A 170 -14.26 13.43 13.78
CA HIS A 170 -13.74 14.80 13.88
C HIS A 170 -12.93 15.21 12.64
N LYS A 171 -12.08 14.33 12.10
CA LYS A 171 -11.34 14.60 10.86
C LYS A 171 -12.26 14.76 9.66
N ILE A 172 -13.29 13.92 9.54
CA ILE A 172 -14.29 14.03 8.46
C ILE A 172 -14.96 15.41 8.50
N GLU A 173 -15.36 15.87 9.66
CA GLU A 173 -15.98 17.19 9.83
C GLU A 173 -14.97 18.33 9.60
N GLN A 174 -13.82 18.30 10.30
CA GLN A 174 -12.80 19.32 10.26
C GLN A 174 -12.31 19.62 8.83
N TYR A 175 -12.06 18.58 8.06
CA TYR A 175 -11.53 18.70 6.70
C TYR A 175 -12.61 18.63 5.62
N ARG A 176 -13.89 18.51 6.01
CA ARG A 176 -15.03 18.40 5.10
C ARG A 176 -14.83 17.29 4.06
N ILE A 177 -14.45 16.10 4.54
CA ILE A 177 -14.26 14.93 3.69
C ILE A 177 -15.60 14.58 3.05
N THR A 178 -15.64 14.50 1.71
CA THR A 178 -16.88 14.34 0.94
C THR A 178 -17.22 12.88 0.62
N SER A 179 -16.25 11.97 0.73
CA SER A 179 -16.44 10.55 0.44
C SER A 179 -15.59 9.68 1.35
N LEU A 180 -16.17 8.58 1.84
CA LEU A 180 -15.54 7.62 2.73
C LEU A 180 -15.63 6.21 2.18
N CYS A 181 -14.50 5.53 2.05
CA CYS A 181 -14.43 4.10 1.79
C CYS A 181 -13.82 3.39 3.00
N ALA A 182 -14.57 2.47 3.61
CA ALA A 182 -14.12 1.73 4.78
C ALA A 182 -14.71 0.31 4.79
N PRO A 183 -14.11 -0.66 5.52
CA PRO A 183 -14.75 -1.94 5.80
C PRO A 183 -16.03 -1.76 6.64
N PRO A 184 -17.02 -2.67 6.52
CA PRO A 184 -18.26 -2.60 7.31
C PRO A 184 -18.04 -2.51 8.82
N THR A 185 -16.95 -3.10 9.32
CA THR A 185 -16.57 -3.03 10.74
C THR A 185 -16.29 -1.61 11.20
N ILE A 186 -15.68 -0.78 10.36
CA ILE A 186 -15.43 0.63 10.68
C ILE A 186 -16.74 1.39 10.84
N TYR A 187 -17.69 1.23 9.93
CA TYR A 187 -19.01 1.87 10.06
C TYR A 187 -19.73 1.44 11.35
N ARG A 188 -19.59 0.18 11.77
CA ARG A 188 -20.16 -0.29 13.05
C ARG A 188 -19.54 0.39 14.28
N PHE A 189 -18.29 0.82 14.19
CA PHE A 189 -17.67 1.61 15.25
C PHE A 189 -18.15 3.08 15.19
N LEU A 190 -18.16 3.67 13.99
CA LEU A 190 -18.55 5.08 13.83
C LEU A 190 -19.99 5.36 14.30
N ILE A 191 -20.95 4.45 14.02
CA ILE A 191 -22.35 4.63 14.42
C ILE A 191 -22.61 4.43 15.93
N ARG A 192 -21.61 4.07 16.72
CA ARG A 192 -21.71 3.92 18.19
C ARG A 192 -21.17 5.13 18.94
N GLU A 193 -20.56 6.05 18.23
CA GLU A 193 -20.11 7.31 18.81
C GLU A 193 -21.31 8.26 18.90
N ASP A 194 -21.43 8.96 20.05
CA ASP A 194 -22.47 9.96 20.33
C ASP A 194 -22.10 11.35 19.78
#